data_b48c9ab4eb681d3d8a70d17b93998265
#
_entry.id   b48c9ab4eb681d3d8a70d17b93998265
#
_cell.length_a   1.000
_cell.length_b   1.000
_cell.length_c   1.000
_cell.angle_alpha   90.00
_cell.angle_beta   90.00
_cell.angle_gamma   90.00
#
_symmetry.space_group_name_H-M   'P 1'
#
loop_
_entity.id
_entity.type
_entity.pdbx_description
1 polymer ?
#
loop_
_entity_poly.entity_id
_entity_poly.type
_entity_poly.pdbx_seq_one_letter_code
_entity_poly.pdbx_strand_id
1 'polypeptide(L)'
;MNQTNFEWTPAFWQGWRESNNPYRRYKSNRDRQLVLELLDLHDGERVLEVGCGYGWISQALWDAAQINWFGVDQSAEMIRHLRQIPLRADAPASMADAIRLPFRDGTFDKVLCTGVLMHIAQSEAATLELVRVLRPGGRLVCSINNAMSPYALPVRVWNNRKRGFVQNFSFPRSFRKLLVGMGIKLGALRGDGIAATVPLNIGRFQFPPSSLFSSVQALDEWAANRWPCLAYEVWFSGIKIVRPCVS
;
A
#
# COMPACT_ATOMS: atom_id res chain seq x y z
N MET A 1 -4.29 5.54 23.47
CA MET A 1 -2.95 4.94 23.50
C MET A 1 -3.10 3.43 23.49
N ASN A 2 -2.99 2.77 22.36
CA ASN A 2 -2.75 1.33 22.25
C ASN A 2 -1.77 1.18 21.11
N GLN A 3 -0.51 1.49 21.39
CA GLN A 3 0.60 1.05 20.56
C GLN A 3 0.64 -0.47 20.73
N THR A 4 0.38 -1.16 19.65
CA THR A 4 0.57 -2.60 19.56
C THR A 4 2.07 -2.86 19.73
N ASN A 5 2.45 -3.76 20.64
CA ASN A 5 3.84 -4.22 20.83
C ASN A 5 4.35 -5.07 19.65
N PHE A 6 3.80 -4.89 18.46
CA PHE A 6 4.21 -5.61 17.28
C PHE A 6 5.31 -4.81 16.57
N GLU A 7 6.53 -5.31 16.64
CA GLU A 7 7.66 -4.72 15.94
C GLU A 7 7.62 -5.14 14.45
N TRP A 8 7.45 -4.16 13.59
CA TRP A 8 7.55 -4.31 12.15
C TRP A 8 9.03 -4.42 11.77
N THR A 9 9.58 -5.64 11.77
CA THR A 9 10.99 -5.88 11.45
C THR A 9 11.18 -6.26 9.98
N PRO A 10 12.34 -5.94 9.38
CA PRO A 10 12.70 -6.41 8.03
C PRO A 10 12.61 -7.93 7.93
N ALA A 11 13.10 -8.67 8.92
CA ALA A 11 13.09 -10.13 8.95
C ALA A 11 11.67 -10.72 8.86
N PHE A 12 10.69 -10.11 9.54
CA PHE A 12 9.29 -10.52 9.44
C PHE A 12 8.75 -10.38 8.00
N TRP A 13 8.96 -9.21 7.40
CA TRP A 13 8.43 -8.92 6.07
C TRP A 13 9.18 -9.66 4.97
N GLN A 14 10.51 -9.80 5.06
CA GLN A 14 11.28 -10.62 4.15
C GLN A 14 10.83 -12.08 4.21
N GLY A 15 10.74 -12.66 5.40
CA GLY A 15 10.27 -14.04 5.58
C GLY A 15 8.84 -14.24 5.08
N TRP A 16 8.00 -13.18 5.10
CA TRP A 16 6.67 -13.25 4.54
C TRP A 16 6.70 -13.19 3.00
N ARG A 17 7.45 -12.27 2.40
CA ARG A 17 7.44 -11.99 0.95
C ARG A 17 8.32 -12.96 0.14
N GLU A 18 9.42 -13.41 0.70
CA GLU A 18 10.36 -14.34 0.09
C GLU A 18 10.02 -15.81 0.37
N SER A 19 8.92 -16.05 1.08
CA SER A 19 8.47 -17.39 1.40
C SER A 19 8.14 -18.19 0.13
N ASN A 20 8.43 -19.51 0.16
CA ASN A 20 8.04 -20.43 -0.91
C ASN A 20 6.52 -20.65 -1.03
N ASN A 21 5.74 -19.98 -0.21
CA ASN A 21 4.29 -20.02 -0.27
C ASN A 21 3.80 -19.34 -1.57
N PRO A 22 3.15 -20.06 -2.48
CA PRO A 22 2.75 -19.53 -3.80
C PRO A 22 1.80 -18.32 -3.67
N TYR A 23 0.96 -18.30 -2.64
CA TYR A 23 0.08 -17.18 -2.35
C TYR A 23 0.84 -15.89 -2.01
N ARG A 24 1.84 -15.96 -1.12
CA ARG A 24 2.64 -14.79 -0.72
C ARG A 24 3.46 -14.25 -1.89
N ARG A 25 4.01 -15.14 -2.71
CA ARG A 25 4.73 -14.76 -3.94
C ARG A 25 3.80 -14.06 -4.91
N TYR A 26 2.61 -14.63 -5.13
CA TYR A 26 1.59 -14.01 -5.97
C TYR A 26 1.23 -12.60 -5.48
N LYS A 27 0.83 -12.47 -4.21
CA LYS A 27 0.48 -11.17 -3.60
C LYS A 27 1.62 -10.16 -3.77
N SER A 28 2.85 -10.58 -3.52
CA SER A 28 4.02 -9.72 -3.67
C SER A 28 4.22 -9.23 -5.11
N ASN A 29 4.07 -10.12 -6.09
CA ASN A 29 4.16 -9.75 -7.51
C ASN A 29 2.99 -8.86 -7.94
N ARG A 30 1.79 -9.16 -7.45
CA ARG A 30 0.59 -8.37 -7.75
C ARG A 30 0.70 -6.94 -7.20
N ASP A 31 1.21 -6.76 -6.00
CA ASP A 31 1.45 -5.44 -5.42
C ASP A 31 2.38 -4.59 -6.30
N ARG A 32 3.50 -5.16 -6.75
CA ARG A 32 4.43 -4.49 -7.66
C ARG A 32 3.77 -4.10 -8.97
N GLN A 33 3.01 -5.02 -9.55
CA GLN A 33 2.29 -4.81 -10.80
C GLN A 33 1.27 -3.68 -10.70
N LEU A 34 0.46 -3.69 -9.63
CA LEU A 34 -0.54 -2.66 -9.37
C LEU A 34 0.10 -1.29 -9.14
N VAL A 35 1.20 -1.24 -8.40
CA VAL A 35 1.94 0.01 -8.20
C VAL A 35 2.40 0.59 -9.53
N LEU A 36 3.08 -0.20 -10.36
CA LEU A 36 3.59 0.28 -11.65
C LEU A 36 2.48 0.70 -12.60
N GLU A 37 1.40 -0.10 -12.70
CA GLU A 37 0.23 0.22 -13.51
C GLU A 37 -0.44 1.53 -13.08
N LEU A 38 -0.65 1.69 -11.77
CA LEU A 38 -1.44 2.80 -11.23
C LEU A 38 -0.65 4.09 -11.09
N LEU A 39 0.66 4.01 -10.85
CA LEU A 39 1.51 5.17 -10.63
C LEU A 39 1.86 5.87 -11.95
N ASP A 40 2.01 5.10 -13.06
CA ASP A 40 2.29 5.64 -14.39
C ASP A 40 3.55 6.54 -14.36
N LEU A 41 4.70 5.88 -14.11
CA LEU A 41 5.98 6.55 -13.87
C LEU A 41 6.63 7.07 -15.14
N HIS A 42 7.27 8.24 -15.03
CA HIS A 42 8.10 8.82 -16.08
C HIS A 42 9.46 9.24 -15.52
N ASP A 43 10.47 9.24 -16.36
CA ASP A 43 11.82 9.66 -15.98
C ASP A 43 11.85 11.11 -15.46
N GLY A 44 12.67 11.34 -14.46
CA GLY A 44 12.85 12.65 -13.84
C GLY A 44 11.81 13.03 -12.80
N GLU A 45 10.71 12.27 -12.65
CA GLU A 45 9.67 12.58 -11.66
C GLU A 45 10.16 12.44 -10.22
N ARG A 46 9.66 13.31 -9.36
CA ARG A 46 9.86 13.25 -7.90
C ARG A 46 8.78 12.36 -7.28
N VAL A 47 9.20 11.21 -6.78
CA VAL A 47 8.32 10.17 -6.26
C VAL A 47 8.53 10.03 -4.75
N LEU A 48 7.46 10.20 -3.97
CA LEU A 48 7.46 9.89 -2.54
C LEU A 48 6.81 8.53 -2.28
N GLU A 49 7.52 7.65 -1.62
CA GLU A 49 6.99 6.40 -1.08
C GLU A 49 6.85 6.50 0.42
N VAL A 50 5.60 6.50 0.92
CA VAL A 50 5.29 6.54 2.35
C VAL A 50 5.05 5.12 2.87
N GLY A 51 5.81 4.73 3.89
CA GLY A 51 5.91 3.36 4.35
C GLY A 51 6.78 2.51 3.44
N CYS A 52 7.95 3.03 3.03
CA CYS A 52 8.85 2.35 2.10
C CYS A 52 9.45 1.05 2.66
N GLY A 53 9.39 0.86 3.99
CA GLY A 53 9.91 -0.32 4.64
C GLY A 53 11.38 -0.57 4.29
N TYR A 54 11.71 -1.82 4.01
CA TYR A 54 13.04 -2.22 3.57
C TYR A 54 13.27 -2.15 2.05
N GLY A 55 12.41 -1.44 1.30
CA GLY A 55 12.60 -1.19 -0.12
C GLY A 55 11.97 -2.22 -1.07
N TRP A 56 11.00 -2.99 -0.62
CA TRP A 56 10.38 -4.03 -1.42
C TRP A 56 9.68 -3.50 -2.68
N ILE A 57 8.89 -2.44 -2.57
CA ILE A 57 8.25 -1.77 -3.70
C ILE A 57 9.25 -0.85 -4.39
N SER A 58 10.09 -0.16 -3.62
CA SER A 58 11.10 0.77 -4.13
C SER A 58 11.95 0.14 -5.24
N GLN A 59 12.34 -1.14 -5.10
CA GLN A 59 13.10 -1.82 -6.13
C GLN A 59 12.35 -1.86 -7.47
N ALA A 60 11.06 -2.15 -7.47
CA ALA A 60 10.27 -2.17 -8.70
C ALA A 60 10.13 -0.78 -9.33
N LEU A 61 10.05 0.28 -8.51
CA LEU A 61 10.02 1.67 -8.99
C LEU A 61 11.34 2.06 -9.67
N TRP A 62 12.47 1.68 -9.06
CA TRP A 62 13.80 1.97 -9.61
C TRP A 62 14.11 1.20 -10.88
N ASP A 63 13.56 -0.02 -11.03
CA ASP A 63 13.73 -0.84 -12.23
C ASP A 63 12.87 -0.32 -13.39
N ALA A 64 11.77 0.40 -13.09
CA ALA A 64 10.81 0.86 -14.07
C ALA A 64 11.16 2.20 -14.73
N ALA A 65 11.78 3.14 -13.99
CA ALA A 65 12.08 4.49 -14.50
C ALA A 65 13.22 5.16 -13.71
N GLN A 66 13.88 6.14 -14.34
CA GLN A 66 14.91 6.98 -13.71
C GLN A 66 14.24 8.10 -12.91
N ILE A 67 13.78 7.81 -11.72
CA ILE A 67 13.02 8.72 -10.87
C ILE A 67 13.88 9.34 -9.76
N ASN A 68 13.48 10.51 -9.29
CA ASN A 68 13.97 11.13 -8.05
C ASN A 68 13.12 10.60 -6.87
N TRP A 69 13.50 9.43 -6.38
CA TRP A 69 12.75 8.73 -5.33
C TRP A 69 13.12 9.24 -3.94
N PHE A 70 12.11 9.34 -3.08
CA PHE A 70 12.22 9.66 -1.65
C PHE A 70 11.38 8.65 -0.86
N GLY A 71 11.97 8.02 0.14
CA GLY A 71 11.29 7.07 1.00
C GLY A 71 11.14 7.58 2.42
N VAL A 72 9.98 7.31 3.04
CA VAL A 72 9.81 7.51 4.48
C VAL A 72 9.16 6.29 5.12
N ASP A 73 9.61 5.96 6.33
CA ASP A 73 9.01 4.93 7.17
C ASP A 73 9.11 5.35 8.64
N GLN A 74 8.16 4.91 9.48
CA GLN A 74 8.25 5.19 10.92
C GLN A 74 9.29 4.32 11.64
N SER A 75 9.70 3.21 11.05
CA SER A 75 10.65 2.26 11.61
C SER A 75 12.09 2.62 11.24
N ALA A 76 12.89 3.01 12.25
CA ALA A 76 14.33 3.24 12.06
C ALA A 76 15.06 1.97 11.58
N GLU A 77 14.59 0.78 11.98
CA GLU A 77 15.17 -0.48 11.57
C GLU A 77 14.95 -0.74 10.07
N MET A 78 13.74 -0.44 9.56
CA MET A 78 13.44 -0.53 8.13
C MET A 78 14.34 0.39 7.31
N ILE A 79 14.47 1.65 7.70
CA ILE A 79 15.33 2.62 7.01
C ILE A 79 16.80 2.18 7.06
N ARG A 80 17.27 1.66 8.19
CA ARG A 80 18.65 1.14 8.32
C ARG A 80 18.89 -0.03 7.37
N HIS A 81 17.92 -0.94 7.26
CA HIS A 81 18.01 -2.09 6.36
C HIS A 81 17.99 -1.67 4.88
N LEU A 82 17.10 -0.74 4.52
CA LEU A 82 17.04 -0.18 3.16
C LEU A 82 18.40 0.39 2.71
N ARG A 83 19.08 1.12 3.59
CA ARG A 83 20.40 1.72 3.32
C ARG A 83 21.54 0.69 3.16
N GLN A 84 21.31 -0.55 3.53
CA GLN A 84 22.28 -1.64 3.32
C GLN A 84 22.20 -2.24 1.91
N ILE A 85 21.22 -1.87 1.10
CA ILE A 85 21.09 -2.32 -0.28
C ILE A 85 22.18 -1.63 -1.12
N PRO A 86 23.20 -2.36 -1.66
CA PRO A 86 24.39 -1.74 -2.24
C PRO A 86 24.12 -0.78 -3.42
N LEU A 87 23.12 -1.12 -4.23
CA LEU A 87 22.77 -0.35 -5.44
C LEU A 87 22.08 0.99 -5.13
N ARG A 88 21.62 1.20 -3.88
CA ARG A 88 20.80 2.35 -3.47
C ARG A 88 21.16 2.90 -2.10
N ALA A 89 22.42 2.71 -1.70
CA ALA A 89 22.93 3.25 -0.42
C ALA A 89 22.68 4.75 -0.26
N ASP A 90 22.69 5.50 -1.38
CA ASP A 90 22.46 6.94 -1.42
C ASP A 90 20.97 7.31 -1.61
N ALA A 91 20.07 6.33 -1.67
CA ALA A 91 18.65 6.63 -1.83
C ALA A 91 18.13 7.44 -0.63
N PRO A 92 17.51 8.61 -0.85
CA PRO A 92 17.07 9.50 0.22
C PRO A 92 15.89 8.89 0.96
N ALA A 93 16.19 8.12 2.01
CA ALA A 93 15.22 7.54 2.91
C ALA A 93 15.39 8.10 4.31
N SER A 94 14.29 8.43 4.98
CA SER A 94 14.30 8.97 6.33
C SER A 94 13.16 8.44 7.19
N MET A 95 13.36 8.50 8.50
CA MET A 95 12.31 8.21 9.45
C MET A 95 11.31 9.37 9.50
N ALA A 96 10.03 9.07 9.29
CA ALA A 96 8.95 10.05 9.41
C ALA A 96 7.62 9.39 9.77
N ASP A 97 6.73 10.18 10.39
CA ASP A 97 5.35 9.80 10.63
C ASP A 97 4.48 10.25 9.44
N ALA A 98 3.68 9.33 8.92
CA ALA A 98 2.79 9.60 7.79
C ALA A 98 1.73 10.67 8.08
N ILE A 99 1.39 10.91 9.36
CA ILE A 99 0.46 11.98 9.76
C ILE A 99 1.12 13.36 9.82
N ARG A 100 2.44 13.45 9.66
CA ARG A 100 3.22 14.69 9.66
C ARG A 100 4.47 14.53 8.81
N LEU A 101 4.31 14.61 7.51
CA LEU A 101 5.40 14.46 6.55
C LEU A 101 6.33 15.69 6.54
N PRO A 102 7.67 15.51 6.59
CA PRO A 102 8.63 16.60 6.67
C PRO A 102 8.91 17.28 5.31
N PHE A 103 7.90 17.41 4.49
CA PHE A 103 8.01 18.00 3.15
C PHE A 103 7.06 19.17 2.99
N ARG A 104 7.41 20.10 2.11
CA ARG A 104 6.57 21.24 1.75
C ARG A 104 5.38 20.77 0.91
N ASP A 105 4.34 21.59 0.87
CA ASP A 105 3.17 21.39 0.01
C ASP A 105 3.59 21.28 -1.45
N GLY A 106 2.96 20.37 -2.19
CA GLY A 106 3.15 20.25 -3.62
C GLY A 106 4.57 19.90 -4.07
N THR A 107 5.32 19.17 -3.23
CA THR A 107 6.72 18.82 -3.51
C THR A 107 6.85 17.72 -4.57
N PHE A 108 5.93 16.75 -4.60
CA PHE A 108 6.09 15.52 -5.37
C PHE A 108 5.15 15.42 -6.56
N ASP A 109 5.64 14.84 -7.64
CA ASP A 109 4.87 14.49 -8.84
C ASP A 109 3.97 13.28 -8.59
N LYS A 110 4.50 12.31 -7.87
CA LYS A 110 3.83 11.06 -7.50
C LYS A 110 3.96 10.81 -6.00
N VAL A 111 2.89 10.35 -5.39
CA VAL A 111 2.89 9.90 -3.99
C VAL A 111 2.30 8.51 -3.92
N LEU A 112 3.03 7.58 -3.31
CA LEU A 112 2.67 6.19 -3.12
C LEU A 112 2.55 5.89 -1.62
N CYS A 113 1.44 5.23 -1.22
CA CYS A 113 1.23 4.78 0.15
C CYS A 113 0.42 3.48 0.15
N THR A 114 1.11 2.34 0.12
CA THR A 114 0.47 1.02 0.00
C THR A 114 0.82 0.11 1.17
N GLY A 115 -0.17 -0.61 1.68
CA GLY A 115 0.01 -1.48 2.83
C GLY A 115 0.26 -0.75 4.16
N VAL A 116 -0.01 0.55 4.25
CA VAL A 116 0.35 1.41 5.39
C VAL A 116 -0.87 2.00 6.10
N LEU A 117 -1.82 2.60 5.37
CA LEU A 117 -2.97 3.31 5.96
C LEU A 117 -3.80 2.42 6.89
N MET A 118 -3.83 1.11 6.64
CA MET A 118 -4.51 0.14 7.48
C MET A 118 -3.88 -0.03 8.88
N HIS A 119 -2.65 0.43 9.06
CA HIS A 119 -1.92 0.34 10.34
C HIS A 119 -1.90 1.67 11.10
N ILE A 120 -2.43 2.74 10.54
CA ILE A 120 -2.44 4.07 11.12
C ILE A 120 -3.82 4.36 11.71
N ALA A 121 -3.90 4.63 13.02
CA ALA A 121 -5.17 4.96 13.68
C ALA A 121 -5.81 6.23 13.09
N GLN A 122 -5.00 7.23 12.77
CA GLN A 122 -5.40 8.50 12.16
C GLN A 122 -5.20 8.48 10.64
N SER A 123 -5.75 7.47 9.96
CA SER A 123 -5.55 7.28 8.52
C SER A 123 -6.06 8.45 7.66
N GLU A 124 -7.07 9.19 8.13
CA GLU A 124 -7.54 10.40 7.45
C GLU A 124 -6.51 11.53 7.50
N ALA A 125 -5.86 11.75 8.65
CA ALA A 125 -4.78 12.73 8.78
C ALA A 125 -3.57 12.35 7.91
N ALA A 126 -3.19 11.07 7.89
CA ALA A 126 -2.17 10.58 6.97
C ALA A 126 -2.54 10.83 5.51
N THR A 127 -3.79 10.55 5.12
CA THR A 127 -4.27 10.78 3.75
C THR A 127 -4.22 12.28 3.38
N LEU A 128 -4.54 13.17 4.32
CA LEU A 128 -4.39 14.62 4.14
C LEU A 128 -2.95 15.02 3.83
N GLU A 129 -2.00 14.47 4.58
CA GLU A 129 -0.57 14.72 4.36
C GLU A 129 -0.09 14.21 3.00
N LEU A 130 -0.54 13.00 2.57
CA LEU A 130 -0.25 12.49 1.23
C LEU A 130 -0.72 13.46 0.14
N VAL A 131 -1.94 13.98 0.29
CA VAL A 131 -2.51 14.95 -0.66
C VAL A 131 -1.80 16.30 -0.55
N ARG A 132 -1.43 16.75 0.65
CA ARG A 132 -0.72 18.02 0.86
C ARG A 132 0.59 18.07 0.09
N VAL A 133 1.43 17.04 0.27
CA VAL A 133 2.77 17.00 -0.35
C VAL A 133 2.74 16.71 -1.84
N LEU A 134 1.64 16.21 -2.38
CA LEU A 134 1.43 16.00 -3.81
C LEU A 134 1.17 17.35 -4.50
N ARG A 135 1.87 17.62 -5.62
CA ARG A 135 1.63 18.84 -6.40
C ARG A 135 0.27 18.80 -7.12
N PRO A 136 -0.30 19.96 -7.47
CA PRO A 136 -1.40 20.02 -8.42
C PRO A 136 -1.02 19.33 -9.75
N GLY A 137 -1.91 18.50 -10.27
CA GLY A 137 -1.64 17.65 -11.44
C GLY A 137 -0.82 16.38 -11.12
N GLY A 138 -0.32 16.23 -9.91
CA GLY A 138 0.39 15.03 -9.47
C GLY A 138 -0.56 13.85 -9.22
N ARG A 139 0.00 12.64 -9.18
CA ARG A 139 -0.76 11.39 -9.01
C ARG A 139 -0.54 10.77 -7.64
N LEU A 140 -1.63 10.44 -6.96
CA LEU A 140 -1.67 9.65 -5.74
C LEU A 140 -2.00 8.20 -6.07
N VAL A 141 -1.28 7.26 -5.47
CA VAL A 141 -1.66 5.84 -5.39
C VAL A 141 -1.64 5.41 -3.93
N CYS A 142 -2.75 4.87 -3.44
CA CYS A 142 -2.82 4.35 -2.08
C CYS A 142 -3.77 3.15 -1.98
N SER A 143 -3.59 2.34 -0.94
CA SER A 143 -4.44 1.18 -0.69
C SER A 143 -5.04 1.17 0.71
N ILE A 144 -6.20 0.54 0.85
CA ILE A 144 -6.89 0.31 2.11
C ILE A 144 -7.37 -1.14 2.22
N ASN A 145 -7.46 -1.66 3.43
CA ASN A 145 -8.21 -2.86 3.69
C ASN A 145 -9.72 -2.55 3.65
N ASN A 146 -10.47 -3.39 2.96
CA ASN A 146 -11.87 -3.18 2.67
C ASN A 146 -12.78 -3.77 3.75
N ALA A 147 -13.54 -2.93 4.42
CA ALA A 147 -14.51 -3.34 5.43
C ALA A 147 -15.70 -4.16 4.87
N MET A 148 -15.95 -4.07 3.56
CA MET A 148 -17.02 -4.84 2.89
C MET A 148 -16.56 -6.23 2.44
N SER A 149 -15.28 -6.52 2.50
CA SER A 149 -14.76 -7.84 2.14
C SER A 149 -15.31 -8.89 3.10
N PRO A 150 -15.76 -10.06 2.61
CA PRO A 150 -16.22 -11.16 3.47
C PRO A 150 -15.12 -11.66 4.43
N TYR A 151 -13.86 -11.36 4.13
CA TYR A 151 -12.72 -11.71 4.97
C TYR A 151 -12.35 -10.67 6.03
N ALA A 152 -12.94 -9.48 5.99
CA ALA A 152 -12.59 -8.39 6.90
C ALA A 152 -12.74 -8.80 8.37
N LEU A 153 -13.88 -9.37 8.75
CA LEU A 153 -14.12 -9.78 10.12
C LEU A 153 -13.26 -10.96 10.57
N PRO A 154 -13.17 -12.09 9.84
CA PRO A 154 -12.29 -13.20 10.20
C PRO A 154 -10.83 -12.77 10.36
N VAL A 155 -10.29 -12.00 9.44
CA VAL A 155 -8.89 -11.53 9.48
C VAL A 155 -8.66 -10.58 10.65
N ARG A 156 -9.60 -9.66 10.92
CA ARG A 156 -9.50 -8.74 12.06
C ARG A 156 -9.48 -9.50 13.39
N VAL A 157 -10.37 -10.47 13.57
CA VAL A 157 -10.40 -11.30 14.79
C VAL A 157 -9.12 -12.11 14.94
N TRP A 158 -8.64 -12.71 13.85
CA TRP A 158 -7.41 -13.50 13.85
C TRP A 158 -6.18 -12.65 14.20
N ASN A 159 -6.01 -11.51 13.55
CA ASN A 159 -4.87 -10.64 13.77
C ASN A 159 -4.85 -10.06 15.19
N ASN A 160 -5.99 -9.62 15.71
CA ASN A 160 -6.09 -9.12 17.08
C ASN A 160 -5.73 -10.21 18.13
N ARG A 161 -6.18 -11.46 17.91
CA ARG A 161 -5.95 -12.56 18.87
C ARG A 161 -4.57 -13.19 18.75
N LYS A 162 -4.02 -13.32 17.54
CA LYS A 162 -2.81 -14.12 17.29
C LYS A 162 -1.55 -13.28 17.10
N ARG A 163 -1.68 -12.05 16.59
CA ARG A 163 -0.53 -11.22 16.21
C ARG A 163 -0.38 -9.94 17.00
N GLY A 164 -1.37 -9.60 17.83
CA GLY A 164 -1.30 -8.40 18.69
C GLY A 164 -1.26 -7.07 17.96
N PHE A 165 -1.55 -7.02 16.66
CA PHE A 165 -1.66 -5.76 15.93
C PHE A 165 -3.08 -5.53 15.38
N VAL A 166 -3.49 -4.28 15.41
CA VAL A 166 -4.79 -3.85 14.89
C VAL A 166 -4.64 -3.45 13.42
N GLN A 167 -5.48 -4.04 12.57
CA GLN A 167 -5.67 -3.56 11.21
C GLN A 167 -6.97 -2.79 11.11
N ASN A 168 -6.90 -1.59 10.55
CA ASN A 168 -8.07 -0.80 10.23
C ASN A 168 -8.65 -1.26 8.89
N PHE A 169 -9.97 -1.30 8.85
CA PHE A 169 -10.74 -1.57 7.65
C PHE A 169 -11.61 -0.36 7.35
N SER A 170 -11.57 0.09 6.12
CA SER A 170 -12.32 1.26 5.65
C SER A 170 -13.35 0.86 4.60
N PHE A 171 -14.47 1.56 4.56
CA PHE A 171 -15.43 1.40 3.49
C PHE A 171 -14.93 2.11 2.23
N PRO A 172 -14.77 1.42 1.09
CA PRO A 172 -14.24 2.03 -0.13
C PRO A 172 -15.00 3.27 -0.60
N ARG A 173 -16.33 3.27 -0.42
CA ARG A 173 -17.18 4.43 -0.75
C ARG A 173 -16.87 5.65 0.13
N SER A 174 -16.64 5.46 1.42
CA SER A 174 -16.30 6.54 2.35
C SER A 174 -14.90 7.08 2.06
N PHE A 175 -13.94 6.19 1.83
CA PHE A 175 -12.59 6.58 1.48
C PHE A 175 -12.52 7.32 0.13
N ARG A 176 -13.31 6.87 -0.85
CA ARG A 176 -13.49 7.59 -2.12
C ARG A 176 -14.01 9.01 -1.90
N LYS A 177 -15.05 9.18 -1.08
CA LYS A 177 -15.59 10.51 -0.74
C LYS A 177 -14.54 11.40 -0.08
N LEU A 178 -13.74 10.84 0.82
CA LEU A 178 -12.64 11.52 1.48
C LEU A 178 -11.63 12.05 0.45
N LEU A 179 -11.12 11.20 -0.45
CA LEU A 179 -10.17 11.60 -1.48
C LEU A 179 -10.73 12.70 -2.41
N VAL A 180 -11.99 12.54 -2.85
CA VAL A 180 -12.65 13.56 -3.68
C VAL A 180 -12.81 14.89 -2.91
N GLY A 181 -13.20 14.83 -1.63
CA GLY A 181 -13.27 16.00 -0.76
C GLY A 181 -11.92 16.71 -0.57
N MET A 182 -10.82 15.99 -0.64
CA MET A 182 -9.46 16.53 -0.60
C MET A 182 -8.95 17.05 -1.96
N GLY A 183 -9.75 16.98 -3.02
CA GLY A 183 -9.39 17.47 -4.34
C GLY A 183 -8.67 16.44 -5.20
N ILE A 184 -8.89 15.16 -4.98
CA ILE A 184 -8.41 14.09 -5.87
C ILE A 184 -9.49 13.73 -6.88
N LYS A 185 -9.22 13.93 -8.16
CA LYS A 185 -9.99 13.37 -9.27
C LYS A 185 -9.59 11.90 -9.42
N LEU A 186 -10.46 11.01 -8.99
CA LEU A 186 -10.19 9.58 -9.04
C LEU A 186 -10.16 9.07 -10.49
N GLY A 187 -9.16 8.26 -10.75
CA GLY A 187 -8.98 7.50 -11.99
C GLY A 187 -9.30 6.02 -11.76
N ALA A 188 -8.28 5.18 -11.85
CA ALA A 188 -8.42 3.74 -11.71
C ALA A 188 -8.69 3.32 -10.26
N LEU A 189 -9.58 2.34 -10.11
CA LEU A 189 -9.83 1.57 -8.91
C LEU A 189 -9.51 0.11 -9.22
N ARG A 190 -8.69 -0.51 -8.38
CA ARG A 190 -8.34 -1.93 -8.51
C ARG A 190 -8.63 -2.65 -7.21
N GLY A 191 -9.08 -3.89 -7.33
CA GLY A 191 -9.19 -4.79 -6.19
C GLY A 191 -8.05 -5.79 -6.17
N ASP A 192 -7.77 -6.31 -4.99
CA ASP A 192 -6.87 -7.43 -4.78
C ASP A 192 -7.43 -8.35 -3.70
N GLY A 193 -7.54 -9.65 -4.04
CA GLY A 193 -8.02 -10.66 -3.10
C GLY A 193 -9.53 -10.71 -2.90
N ILE A 194 -10.23 -11.46 -3.75
CA ILE A 194 -11.64 -11.84 -3.49
C ILE A 194 -11.73 -13.26 -2.92
N ALA A 195 -11.06 -14.23 -3.53
CA ALA A 195 -11.20 -15.63 -3.16
C ALA A 195 -9.87 -16.33 -2.85
N ALA A 196 -8.84 -16.07 -3.65
CA ALA A 196 -7.58 -16.82 -3.60
C ALA A 196 -6.49 -16.18 -2.76
N THR A 197 -6.61 -14.89 -2.50
CA THR A 197 -5.50 -14.09 -1.99
C THR A 197 -5.62 -13.72 -0.52
N VAL A 198 -6.69 -14.13 0.12
CA VAL A 198 -6.77 -14.02 1.58
C VAL A 198 -6.24 -15.31 2.20
N PRO A 199 -5.11 -15.26 2.91
CA PRO A 199 -4.57 -16.45 3.55
C PRO A 199 -5.50 -16.87 4.68
N LEU A 200 -6.48 -17.69 4.38
CA LEU A 200 -7.18 -18.49 5.38
C LEU A 200 -6.25 -19.65 5.78
N ASN A 201 -5.13 -19.33 6.41
CA ASN A 201 -4.33 -20.31 7.11
C ASN A 201 -5.05 -20.67 8.42
N ILE A 202 -6.05 -21.52 8.31
CA ILE A 202 -6.71 -22.10 9.47
C ILE A 202 -5.92 -23.36 9.85
N GLY A 203 -4.98 -23.21 10.78
CA GLY A 203 -4.14 -24.29 11.24
C GLY A 203 -3.16 -24.80 10.16
N ARG A 204 -3.24 -26.11 9.84
CA ARG A 204 -2.41 -26.76 8.78
C ARG A 204 -3.02 -26.67 7.39
N PHE A 205 -4.22 -26.14 7.25
CA PHE A 205 -4.92 -26.06 5.96
C PHE A 205 -4.62 -24.75 5.25
N GLN A 206 -4.02 -24.87 4.08
CA GLN A 206 -3.83 -23.78 3.13
C GLN A 206 -4.95 -23.86 2.09
N PHE A 207 -5.74 -22.79 1.98
CA PHE A 207 -6.76 -22.69 0.94
C PHE A 207 -6.43 -21.53 -0.01
N PRO A 208 -6.50 -21.70 -1.34
CA PRO A 208 -6.69 -22.96 -2.05
C PRO A 208 -5.46 -23.88 -1.99
N PRO A 209 -5.62 -25.20 -2.23
CA PRO A 209 -4.46 -26.10 -2.38
C PRO A 209 -3.54 -25.59 -3.47
N SER A 210 -2.22 -25.77 -3.30
CA SER A 210 -1.20 -25.28 -4.24
C SER A 210 -1.40 -25.77 -5.67
N SER A 211 -1.98 -26.97 -5.85
CA SER A 211 -2.31 -27.55 -7.16
C SER A 211 -3.41 -26.82 -7.93
N LEU A 212 -4.32 -26.14 -7.24
CA LEU A 212 -5.42 -25.37 -7.84
C LEU A 212 -5.13 -23.87 -7.86
N PHE A 213 -3.99 -23.46 -7.31
CA PHE A 213 -3.71 -22.05 -7.06
C PHE A 213 -3.70 -21.22 -8.35
N SER A 214 -3.07 -21.69 -9.43
CA SER A 214 -2.98 -20.95 -10.70
C SER A 214 -4.34 -20.68 -11.35
N SER A 215 -5.25 -21.67 -11.30
CA SER A 215 -6.60 -21.54 -11.87
C SER A 215 -7.46 -20.57 -11.04
N VAL A 216 -7.34 -20.67 -9.72
CA VAL A 216 -8.06 -19.78 -8.80
C VAL A 216 -7.49 -18.35 -8.86
N GLN A 217 -6.19 -18.18 -9.09
CA GLN A 217 -5.54 -16.89 -9.25
C GLN A 217 -6.13 -16.08 -10.42
N ALA A 218 -6.22 -16.67 -11.61
CA ALA A 218 -6.75 -15.96 -12.79
C ALA A 218 -8.20 -15.52 -12.57
N LEU A 219 -9.01 -16.38 -11.95
CA LEU A 219 -10.38 -16.05 -11.59
C LEU A 219 -10.44 -14.92 -10.54
N ASP A 220 -9.57 -14.97 -9.56
CA ASP A 220 -9.50 -13.95 -8.49
C ASP A 220 -9.11 -12.58 -9.04
N GLU A 221 -8.11 -12.51 -9.93
CA GLU A 221 -7.70 -11.28 -10.60
C GLU A 221 -8.83 -10.69 -11.44
N TRP A 222 -9.50 -11.53 -12.23
CA TRP A 222 -10.64 -11.11 -13.03
C TRP A 222 -11.78 -10.57 -12.14
N ALA A 223 -12.13 -11.30 -11.09
CA ALA A 223 -13.19 -10.91 -10.18
C ALA A 223 -12.85 -9.66 -9.37
N ALA A 224 -11.60 -9.53 -8.89
CA ALA A 224 -11.14 -8.38 -8.14
C ALA A 224 -11.14 -7.10 -8.98
N ASN A 225 -10.80 -7.20 -10.27
CA ASN A 225 -10.87 -6.07 -11.20
C ASN A 225 -12.33 -5.72 -11.58
N ARG A 226 -13.21 -6.72 -11.66
CA ARG A 226 -14.63 -6.53 -12.03
C ARG A 226 -15.48 -6.01 -10.86
N TRP A 227 -15.16 -6.45 -9.64
CA TRP A 227 -15.87 -6.08 -8.41
C TRP A 227 -14.90 -5.65 -7.29
N PRO A 228 -14.15 -4.56 -7.48
CA PRO A 228 -13.14 -4.14 -6.51
C PRO A 228 -13.72 -3.85 -5.12
N CYS A 229 -15.01 -3.54 -5.03
CA CYS A 229 -15.71 -3.33 -3.77
C CYS A 229 -15.87 -4.60 -2.91
N LEU A 230 -15.63 -5.80 -3.46
CA LEU A 230 -15.63 -7.06 -2.73
C LEU A 230 -14.23 -7.56 -2.40
N ALA A 231 -13.21 -6.99 -3.02
CA ALA A 231 -11.81 -7.36 -2.78
C ALA A 231 -11.39 -7.10 -1.33
N TYR A 232 -10.40 -7.83 -0.85
CA TYR A 232 -9.85 -7.64 0.50
C TYR A 232 -9.09 -6.32 0.62
N GLU A 233 -8.31 -5.99 -0.38
CA GLU A 233 -7.60 -4.72 -0.49
C GLU A 233 -8.09 -3.94 -1.70
N VAL A 234 -8.29 -2.64 -1.53
CA VAL A 234 -8.73 -1.76 -2.61
C VAL A 234 -7.69 -0.66 -2.82
N TRP A 235 -7.29 -0.55 -4.07
CA TRP A 235 -6.28 0.39 -4.55
C TRP A 235 -6.92 1.55 -5.27
N PHE A 236 -6.55 2.76 -4.90
CA PHE A 236 -7.02 4.00 -5.48
C PHE A 236 -5.89 4.70 -6.21
N SER A 237 -6.16 5.14 -7.43
CA SER A 237 -5.32 6.06 -8.15
C SER A 237 -6.11 7.30 -8.54
N GLY A 238 -5.50 8.47 -8.43
CA GLY A 238 -6.15 9.72 -8.79
C GLY A 238 -5.17 10.89 -8.93
N ILE A 239 -5.64 11.95 -9.57
CA ILE A 239 -4.85 13.15 -9.85
C ILE A 239 -5.36 14.29 -8.96
N LYS A 240 -4.44 15.01 -8.31
CA LYS A 240 -4.79 16.20 -7.54
C LYS A 240 -5.21 17.34 -8.48
N ILE A 241 -6.45 17.77 -8.35
CA ILE A 241 -6.96 18.89 -9.14
C ILE A 241 -6.53 20.23 -8.52
N VAL A 242 -6.28 21.19 -9.38
CA VAL A 242 -6.16 22.60 -8.94
C VAL A 242 -7.55 23.04 -8.50
N ARG A 243 -7.74 23.34 -7.22
CA ARG A 243 -8.97 24.04 -6.83
C ARG A 243 -8.84 25.47 -7.35
N PRO A 244 -9.77 25.99 -8.15
CA PRO A 244 -9.79 27.41 -8.46
C PRO A 244 -9.90 28.13 -7.11
N CYS A 245 -9.04 29.15 -6.90
CA CYS A 245 -9.23 30.06 -5.78
C CYS A 245 -10.65 30.63 -5.93
N VAL A 246 -11.53 30.27 -4.99
CA VAL A 246 -12.81 30.97 -4.85
C VAL A 246 -12.44 32.33 -4.29
N SER A 247 -12.40 33.32 -5.17
CA SER A 247 -12.24 34.73 -4.84
C SER A 247 -13.50 35.25 -4.11
#